data_65a7aaceb9f2909eb9fd21332b879ef0
#
_entry.id   65a7aaceb9f2909eb9fd21332b879ef0
#
_cell.length_a   1.000
_cell.length_b   1.000
_cell.length_c   1.000
_cell.angle_alpha   90.00
_cell.angle_beta   90.00
_cell.angle_gamma   90.00
#
_symmetry.space_group_name_H-M   'P 1'
#
loop_
_entity.id
_entity.type
_entity.pdbx_description
1 polymer ?
#
loop_
_entity_poly.entity_id
_entity_poly.type
_entity_poly.pdbx_seq_one_letter_code
_entity_poly.pdbx_strand_id
1 'polypeptide(L)'
;SNQLGMQNKHWTRKEAINHWVFWAVIAPFLIPPIFSTAFFFNMVHLTEIKDWSLISFTALFPFYTSMSIFTTLCSGWILDKFGVEKILPFYLLPMSLGLLIISFGNTYLHAMIGLAFLGMTQGLAMTIGGTFWPNYYGTKNLGSVRSLSTSTMVFGTSLGPAIVGMLLDFGHNYNSILLGMCILAMIASIS
;
A
#
# COMPACT_ATOMS: atom_id res chain seq x y z
N SER A 1 20.70 -1.45 -20.00
CA SER A 1 21.50 -0.35 -19.44
C SER A 1 21.93 -0.72 -18.02
N ASN A 2 23.22 -0.72 -17.74
CA ASN A 2 23.76 -0.95 -16.40
C ASN A 2 23.59 0.33 -15.56
N GLN A 3 22.41 0.57 -15.03
CA GLN A 3 22.22 1.68 -14.10
C GLN A 3 22.81 1.29 -12.73
N LEU A 4 23.75 2.10 -12.29
CA LEU A 4 24.34 2.01 -10.94
C LEU A 4 23.32 2.57 -9.95
N GLY A 5 23.24 1.97 -8.77
CA GLY A 5 22.42 2.47 -7.68
C GLY A 5 23.16 3.54 -6.85
N MET A 6 22.65 3.80 -5.63
CA MET A 6 23.31 4.71 -4.71
C MET A 6 24.77 4.24 -4.45
N GLN A 7 25.65 5.19 -4.15
CA GLN A 7 27.09 4.97 -4.03
C GLN A 7 27.75 4.43 -5.33
N ASN A 8 27.11 4.63 -6.48
CA ASN A 8 27.62 4.19 -7.79
C ASN A 8 28.03 2.73 -7.85
N LYS A 9 27.23 1.84 -7.27
CA LYS A 9 27.47 0.39 -7.29
C LYS A 9 26.21 -0.43 -7.50
N HIS A 10 26.40 -1.67 -7.95
CA HIS A 10 25.37 -2.68 -7.96
C HIS A 10 25.43 -3.47 -6.65
N TRP A 11 24.42 -3.27 -5.82
CA TRP A 11 24.32 -3.92 -4.52
C TRP A 11 23.97 -5.40 -4.64
N THR A 12 24.60 -6.24 -3.84
CA THR A 12 24.22 -7.63 -3.66
C THR A 12 23.10 -7.74 -2.64
N ARG A 13 22.37 -8.89 -2.63
CA ARG A 13 21.34 -9.19 -1.62
C ARG A 13 21.86 -9.03 -0.19
N LYS A 14 23.07 -9.54 0.09
CA LYS A 14 23.68 -9.48 1.43
C LYS A 14 23.98 -8.04 1.85
N GLU A 15 24.47 -7.23 0.95
CA GLU A 15 24.72 -5.81 1.22
C GLU A 15 23.42 -5.05 1.44
N ALA A 16 22.38 -5.32 0.64
CA ALA A 16 21.08 -4.68 0.78
C ALA A 16 20.44 -4.98 2.15
N ILE A 17 20.44 -6.24 2.60
CA ILE A 17 19.90 -6.64 3.91
C ILE A 17 20.61 -5.93 5.07
N ASN A 18 21.92 -5.71 4.95
CA ASN A 18 22.70 -5.07 6.01
C ASN A 18 22.64 -3.54 5.95
N HIS A 19 21.94 -2.97 4.99
CA HIS A 19 21.84 -1.53 4.81
C HIS A 19 20.54 -1.00 5.45
N TRP A 20 20.67 -0.01 6.32
CA TRP A 20 19.53 0.54 7.08
C TRP A 20 18.43 1.12 6.19
N VAL A 21 18.77 1.74 5.05
CA VAL A 21 17.79 2.29 4.08
C VAL A 21 16.84 1.21 3.56
N PHE A 22 17.32 -0.03 3.39
CA PHE A 22 16.48 -1.14 2.96
C PHE A 22 15.32 -1.37 3.92
N TRP A 23 15.59 -1.41 5.22
CA TRP A 23 14.58 -1.63 6.26
C TRP A 23 13.69 -0.41 6.49
N ALA A 24 14.28 0.79 6.43
CA ALA A 24 13.52 2.04 6.54
C ALA A 24 12.47 2.17 5.42
N VAL A 25 12.80 1.75 4.20
CA VAL A 25 11.88 1.83 3.06
C VAL A 25 10.93 0.63 3.01
N ILE A 26 11.36 -0.56 3.45
CA ILE A 26 10.44 -1.72 3.49
C ILE A 26 9.24 -1.46 4.42
N ALA A 27 9.42 -0.78 5.54
CA ALA A 27 8.34 -0.51 6.47
C ALA A 27 7.13 0.19 5.81
N PRO A 28 7.27 1.36 5.17
CA PRO A 28 6.16 1.97 4.41
C PRO A 28 5.69 1.10 3.24
N PHE A 29 6.56 0.37 2.53
CA PHE A 29 6.15 -0.53 1.45
C PHE A 29 5.28 -1.72 1.89
N LEU A 30 5.37 -2.12 3.16
CA LEU A 30 4.53 -3.18 3.74
C LEU A 30 3.09 -2.73 4.01
N ILE A 31 2.86 -1.44 4.24
CA ILE A 31 1.54 -0.93 4.64
C ILE A 31 0.46 -1.20 3.60
N PRO A 32 0.61 -0.82 2.31
CA PRO A 32 -0.44 -1.07 1.32
C PRO A 32 -0.83 -2.54 1.19
N PRO A 33 0.08 -3.51 1.04
CA PRO A 33 -0.31 -4.91 0.92
C PRO A 33 -0.95 -5.47 2.20
N ILE A 34 -0.45 -5.10 3.40
CA ILE A 34 -1.03 -5.55 4.67
C ILE A 34 -2.44 -4.99 4.82
N PHE A 35 -2.61 -3.68 4.64
CA PHE A 35 -3.89 -3.02 4.89
C PHE A 35 -4.92 -3.34 3.83
N SER A 36 -4.54 -3.39 2.55
CA SER A 36 -5.46 -3.81 1.49
C SER A 36 -5.94 -5.23 1.69
N THR A 37 -5.04 -6.16 2.05
CA THR A 37 -5.41 -7.55 2.29
C THR A 37 -6.33 -7.66 3.52
N ALA A 38 -6.02 -6.96 4.61
CA ALA A 38 -6.86 -6.91 5.80
C ALA A 38 -8.25 -6.33 5.49
N PHE A 39 -8.32 -5.25 4.73
CA PHE A 39 -9.56 -4.60 4.33
C PHE A 39 -10.44 -5.51 3.47
N PHE A 40 -9.88 -6.04 2.37
CA PHE A 40 -10.65 -6.89 1.45
C PHE A 40 -11.04 -8.25 2.07
N PHE A 41 -10.21 -8.79 2.95
CA PHE A 41 -10.54 -10.03 3.65
C PHE A 41 -11.73 -9.87 4.61
N ASN A 42 -11.83 -8.70 5.24
CA ASN A 42 -12.92 -8.39 6.18
C ASN A 42 -14.08 -7.60 5.53
N MET A 43 -14.19 -7.58 4.18
CA MET A 43 -15.23 -6.81 3.50
C MET A 43 -16.65 -7.28 3.82
N VAL A 44 -16.86 -8.58 4.10
CA VAL A 44 -18.16 -9.12 4.50
C VAL A 44 -18.58 -8.49 5.82
N HIS A 45 -17.71 -8.52 6.81
CA HIS A 45 -17.98 -7.88 8.10
C HIS A 45 -18.21 -6.37 7.98
N LEU A 46 -17.45 -5.68 7.12
CA LEU A 46 -17.67 -4.27 6.83
C LEU A 46 -19.09 -4.03 6.28
N THR A 47 -19.53 -4.83 5.30
CA THR A 47 -20.84 -4.67 4.70
C THR A 47 -21.97 -4.95 5.69
N GLU A 48 -21.81 -5.91 6.59
CA GLU A 48 -22.76 -6.21 7.66
C GLU A 48 -22.94 -5.03 8.63
N ILE A 49 -21.84 -4.47 9.16
CA ILE A 49 -21.93 -3.34 10.11
C ILE A 49 -22.40 -2.02 9.50
N LYS A 50 -22.32 -1.89 8.17
CA LYS A 50 -22.76 -0.70 7.42
C LYS A 50 -24.15 -0.88 6.79
N ASP A 51 -24.81 -2.02 6.99
CA ASP A 51 -26.06 -2.41 6.32
C ASP A 51 -25.98 -2.28 4.79
N TRP A 52 -24.84 -2.63 4.22
CA TRP A 52 -24.62 -2.61 2.78
C TRP A 52 -24.81 -4.01 2.18
N SER A 53 -25.40 -4.09 0.99
CA SER A 53 -25.39 -5.34 0.22
C SER A 53 -23.98 -5.65 -0.23
N LEU A 54 -23.49 -6.86 0.04
CA LEU A 54 -22.19 -7.32 -0.42
C LEU A 54 -22.07 -7.27 -1.95
N ILE A 55 -23.18 -7.60 -2.66
CA ILE A 55 -23.22 -7.54 -4.13
C ILE A 55 -23.01 -6.10 -4.62
N SER A 56 -23.70 -5.14 -4.00
CA SER A 56 -23.57 -3.72 -4.37
C SER A 56 -22.19 -3.16 -4.03
N PHE A 57 -21.59 -3.61 -2.92
CA PHE A 57 -20.25 -3.21 -2.55
C PHE A 57 -19.21 -3.77 -3.50
N THR A 58 -19.28 -5.06 -3.84
CA THR A 58 -18.32 -5.69 -4.78
C THR A 58 -18.49 -5.17 -6.20
N ALA A 59 -19.66 -4.68 -6.59
CA ALA A 59 -19.89 -3.99 -7.87
C ALA A 59 -19.07 -2.69 -8.01
N LEU A 60 -18.50 -2.15 -6.92
CA LEU A 60 -17.61 -1.00 -6.95
C LEU A 60 -16.14 -1.37 -7.26
N PHE A 61 -15.76 -2.65 -7.27
CA PHE A 61 -14.38 -3.09 -7.52
C PHE A 61 -13.83 -2.69 -8.91
N PRO A 62 -14.63 -2.70 -9.99
CA PRO A 62 -14.17 -2.15 -11.26
C PRO A 62 -13.72 -0.69 -11.17
N PHE A 63 -14.37 0.11 -10.30
CA PHE A 63 -13.98 1.49 -10.06
C PHE A 63 -12.63 1.59 -9.32
N TYR A 64 -12.44 0.79 -8.27
CA TYR A 64 -11.13 0.65 -7.59
C TYR A 64 -10.02 0.30 -8.59
N THR A 65 -10.26 -0.71 -9.45
CA THR A 65 -9.28 -1.16 -10.44
C THR A 65 -8.99 -0.09 -11.49
N SER A 66 -10.03 0.60 -11.98
CA SER A 66 -9.87 1.69 -12.94
C SER A 66 -9.03 2.83 -12.38
N MET A 67 -9.26 3.21 -11.11
CA MET A 67 -8.45 4.23 -10.42
C MET A 67 -7.01 3.78 -10.20
N SER A 68 -6.78 2.49 -9.90
CA SER A 68 -5.44 1.93 -9.80
C SER A 68 -4.68 2.00 -11.13
N ILE A 69 -5.32 1.60 -12.24
CA ILE A 69 -4.72 1.67 -13.57
C ILE A 69 -4.44 3.13 -13.96
N PHE A 70 -5.42 4.01 -13.80
CA PHE A 70 -5.26 5.42 -14.11
C PHE A 70 -4.09 6.05 -13.34
N THR A 71 -4.03 5.78 -12.03
CA THR A 71 -2.95 6.30 -11.20
C THR A 71 -1.59 5.69 -11.56
N THR A 72 -1.53 4.41 -11.92
CA THR A 72 -0.28 3.79 -12.40
C THR A 72 0.26 4.51 -13.64
N LEU A 73 -0.61 4.83 -14.59
CA LEU A 73 -0.22 5.55 -15.81
C LEU A 73 0.25 6.99 -15.51
N CYS A 74 -0.50 7.71 -14.68
CA CYS A 74 -0.15 9.08 -14.30
C CYS A 74 1.12 9.13 -13.41
N SER A 75 1.28 8.16 -12.52
CA SER A 75 2.41 8.14 -11.57
C SER A 75 3.75 7.93 -12.27
N GLY A 76 3.81 7.24 -13.40
CA GLY A 76 5.02 7.14 -14.20
C GLY A 76 5.55 8.52 -14.57
N TRP A 77 4.70 9.36 -15.18
CA TRP A 77 5.05 10.73 -15.54
C TRP A 77 5.43 11.60 -14.32
N ILE A 78 4.71 11.45 -13.20
CA ILE A 78 4.99 12.17 -11.95
C ILE A 78 6.36 11.79 -11.40
N LEU A 79 6.68 10.50 -11.37
CA LEU A 79 7.97 9.99 -10.87
C LEU A 79 9.13 10.40 -11.77
N ASP A 80 8.94 10.42 -13.08
CA ASP A 80 9.96 10.88 -14.03
C ASP A 80 10.27 12.38 -13.83
N LYS A 81 9.25 13.18 -13.51
CA LYS A 81 9.38 14.63 -13.33
C LYS A 81 9.91 15.04 -11.95
N PHE A 82 9.47 14.40 -10.88
CA PHE A 82 9.76 14.83 -9.51
C PHE A 82 10.76 13.92 -8.78
N GLY A 83 10.96 12.71 -9.27
CA GLY A 83 11.76 11.68 -8.60
C GLY A 83 10.98 10.91 -7.53
N VAL A 84 11.40 9.67 -7.30
CA VAL A 84 10.76 8.77 -6.33
C VAL A 84 10.86 9.27 -4.89
N GLU A 85 11.97 9.93 -4.55
CA GLU A 85 12.26 10.42 -3.19
C GLU A 85 11.24 11.44 -2.70
N LYS A 86 10.75 12.32 -3.60
CA LYS A 86 9.77 13.34 -3.25
C LYS A 86 8.35 12.80 -3.14
N ILE A 87 8.06 11.72 -3.83
CA ILE A 87 6.71 11.13 -3.86
C ILE A 87 6.51 10.10 -2.76
N LEU A 88 7.59 9.42 -2.36
CA LEU A 88 7.57 8.38 -1.33
C LEU A 88 6.88 8.81 -0.02
N PRO A 89 7.11 10.01 0.54
CA PRO A 89 6.42 10.46 1.75
C PRO A 89 4.91 10.63 1.60
N PHE A 90 4.42 10.84 0.37
CA PHE A 90 3.02 11.19 0.12
C PHE A 90 2.16 10.04 -0.41
N TYR A 91 2.77 8.93 -0.82
CA TYR A 91 2.06 7.88 -1.54
C TYR A 91 1.05 7.08 -0.70
N LEU A 92 1.17 7.13 0.64
CA LEU A 92 0.21 6.50 1.57
C LEU A 92 -0.96 7.42 1.94
N LEU A 93 -0.88 8.72 1.65
CA LEU A 93 -1.96 9.67 1.97
C LEU A 93 -3.31 9.29 1.34
N PRO A 94 -3.37 8.89 0.05
CA PRO A 94 -4.65 8.44 -0.49
C PRO A 94 -5.24 7.26 0.28
N MET A 95 -4.43 6.25 0.68
CA MET A 95 -4.92 5.13 1.49
C MET A 95 -5.50 5.60 2.82
N SER A 96 -4.81 6.50 3.50
CA SER A 96 -5.28 7.06 4.77
C SER A 96 -6.62 7.76 4.60
N LEU A 97 -6.76 8.60 3.56
CA LEU A 97 -8.03 9.28 3.25
C LEU A 97 -9.12 8.27 2.88
N GLY A 98 -8.81 7.24 2.10
CA GLY A 98 -9.76 6.20 1.72
C GLY A 98 -10.32 5.45 2.93
N LEU A 99 -9.44 5.01 3.83
CA LEU A 99 -9.82 4.32 5.07
C LEU A 99 -10.64 5.24 5.99
N LEU A 100 -10.27 6.52 6.09
CA LEU A 100 -11.00 7.52 6.87
C LEU A 100 -12.43 7.70 6.34
N ILE A 101 -12.58 7.88 5.03
CA ILE A 101 -13.88 8.07 4.38
C ILE A 101 -14.77 6.84 4.59
N ILE A 102 -14.23 5.63 4.45
CA ILE A 102 -15.00 4.39 4.66
C ILE A 102 -15.37 4.23 6.14
N SER A 103 -14.48 4.57 7.07
CA SER A 103 -14.75 4.45 8.50
C SER A 103 -15.96 5.29 8.94
N PHE A 104 -16.04 6.54 8.52
CA PHE A 104 -17.13 7.46 8.87
C PHE A 104 -18.32 7.40 7.93
N GLY A 105 -18.11 6.94 6.69
CA GLY A 105 -19.14 6.92 5.65
C GLY A 105 -20.17 5.80 5.86
N ASN A 106 -21.45 6.12 5.59
CA ASN A 106 -22.57 5.17 5.69
C ASN A 106 -23.31 4.98 4.35
N THR A 107 -22.80 5.49 3.25
CA THR A 107 -23.40 5.36 1.93
C THR A 107 -22.47 4.72 0.93
N TYR A 108 -23.03 4.13 -0.14
CA TYR A 108 -22.22 3.58 -1.24
C TYR A 108 -21.33 4.62 -1.92
N LEU A 109 -21.71 5.90 -1.89
CA LEU A 109 -20.87 6.98 -2.40
C LEU A 109 -19.56 7.10 -1.59
N HIS A 110 -19.64 7.02 -0.26
CA HIS A 110 -18.43 7.01 0.58
C HIS A 110 -17.58 5.77 0.32
N ALA A 111 -18.21 4.59 0.14
CA ALA A 111 -17.50 3.37 -0.23
C ALA A 111 -16.78 3.53 -1.58
N MET A 112 -17.45 4.09 -2.58
CA MET A 112 -16.89 4.32 -3.91
C MET A 112 -15.68 5.27 -3.86
N ILE A 113 -15.81 6.40 -3.18
CA ILE A 113 -14.73 7.38 -3.02
C ILE A 113 -13.56 6.77 -2.25
N GLY A 114 -13.84 6.07 -1.15
CA GLY A 114 -12.82 5.40 -0.35
C GLY A 114 -12.07 4.34 -1.15
N LEU A 115 -12.78 3.49 -1.91
CA LEU A 115 -12.17 2.50 -2.80
C LEU A 115 -11.34 3.17 -3.91
N ALA A 116 -11.77 4.32 -4.43
CA ALA A 116 -10.98 5.09 -5.39
C ALA A 116 -9.62 5.49 -4.81
N PHE A 117 -9.60 6.01 -3.58
CA PHE A 117 -8.35 6.38 -2.90
C PHE A 117 -7.47 5.18 -2.57
N LEU A 118 -8.05 4.03 -2.21
CA LEU A 118 -7.30 2.78 -2.05
C LEU A 118 -6.67 2.33 -3.38
N GLY A 119 -7.43 2.44 -4.48
CA GLY A 119 -6.95 2.17 -5.83
C GLY A 119 -5.81 3.10 -6.25
N MET A 120 -5.89 4.39 -5.92
CA MET A 120 -4.80 5.34 -6.16
C MET A 120 -3.51 4.92 -5.47
N THR A 121 -3.58 4.54 -4.21
CA THR A 121 -2.39 4.06 -3.48
C THR A 121 -1.82 2.80 -4.11
N GLN A 122 -2.66 1.87 -4.55
CA GLN A 122 -2.23 0.65 -5.22
C GLN A 122 -1.45 0.96 -6.51
N GLY A 123 -1.96 1.90 -7.33
CA GLY A 123 -1.28 2.35 -8.54
C GLY A 123 0.06 3.03 -8.26
N LEU A 124 0.12 3.93 -7.27
CA LEU A 124 1.37 4.57 -6.83
C LEU A 124 2.38 3.54 -6.33
N ALA A 125 1.97 2.61 -5.47
CA ALA A 125 2.85 1.60 -4.89
C ALA A 125 3.51 0.72 -5.95
N MET A 126 2.77 0.34 -7.00
CA MET A 126 3.31 -0.45 -8.13
C MET A 126 4.42 0.30 -8.86
N THR A 127 4.20 1.58 -9.17
CA THR A 127 5.16 2.39 -9.93
C THR A 127 6.37 2.76 -9.09
N ILE A 128 6.15 3.18 -7.83
CA ILE A 128 7.24 3.50 -6.89
C ILE A 128 8.13 2.28 -6.67
N GLY A 129 7.55 1.11 -6.40
CA GLY A 129 8.30 -0.14 -6.23
C GLY A 129 9.09 -0.54 -7.47
N GLY A 130 8.53 -0.27 -8.68
CA GLY A 130 9.23 -0.49 -9.94
C GLY A 130 10.46 0.40 -10.13
N THR A 131 10.39 1.65 -9.67
CA THR A 131 11.42 2.68 -9.89
C THR A 131 12.45 2.72 -8.76
N PHE A 132 12.03 2.54 -7.50
CA PHE A 132 12.89 2.66 -6.33
C PHE A 132 14.05 1.67 -6.34
N TRP A 133 13.75 0.38 -6.49
CA TRP A 133 14.78 -0.67 -6.35
C TRP A 133 15.92 -0.55 -7.36
N PRO A 134 15.67 -0.35 -8.68
CA PRO A 134 16.78 -0.16 -9.63
C PRO A 134 17.57 1.12 -9.37
N ASN A 135 16.91 2.23 -8.97
CA ASN A 135 17.59 3.49 -8.71
C ASN A 135 18.51 3.45 -7.49
N TYR A 136 18.10 2.76 -6.42
CA TYR A 136 18.88 2.71 -5.18
C TYR A 136 19.86 1.56 -5.12
N TYR A 137 19.53 0.39 -5.67
CA TYR A 137 20.35 -0.81 -5.54
C TYR A 137 21.02 -1.25 -6.85
N GLY A 138 20.77 -0.54 -7.93
CA GLY A 138 21.30 -0.85 -9.25
C GLY A 138 20.60 -2.03 -9.92
N THR A 139 20.95 -2.30 -11.18
CA THR A 139 20.21 -3.25 -12.02
C THR A 139 20.82 -4.64 -12.08
N LYS A 140 22.12 -4.80 -11.79
CA LYS A 140 22.82 -6.09 -11.97
C LYS A 140 22.24 -7.23 -11.13
N ASN A 141 21.90 -6.95 -9.86
CA ASN A 141 21.37 -7.93 -8.91
C ASN A 141 19.91 -7.62 -8.51
N LEU A 142 19.20 -6.86 -9.34
CA LEU A 142 17.85 -6.34 -9.03
C LEU A 142 16.88 -7.45 -8.65
N GLY A 143 16.89 -8.58 -9.36
CA GLY A 143 16.02 -9.72 -9.05
C GLY A 143 16.21 -10.24 -7.62
N SER A 144 17.46 -10.35 -7.16
CA SER A 144 17.77 -10.84 -5.81
C SER A 144 17.36 -9.87 -4.70
N VAL A 145 17.50 -8.55 -4.92
CA VAL A 145 17.08 -7.52 -3.97
C VAL A 145 15.55 -7.42 -3.94
N ARG A 146 14.94 -7.41 -5.13
CA ARG A 146 13.50 -7.30 -5.27
C ARG A 146 12.76 -8.54 -4.73
N SER A 147 13.30 -9.74 -4.91
CA SER A 147 12.72 -10.97 -4.35
C SER A 147 12.66 -10.93 -2.83
N LEU A 148 13.68 -10.36 -2.17
CA LEU A 148 13.67 -10.17 -0.72
C LEU A 148 12.53 -9.25 -0.27
N SER A 149 12.41 -8.09 -0.92
CA SER A 149 11.30 -7.16 -0.66
C SER A 149 9.94 -7.84 -0.87
N THR A 150 9.77 -8.50 -2.01
CA THR A 150 8.51 -9.20 -2.32
C THR A 150 8.19 -10.30 -1.30
N SER A 151 9.18 -11.09 -0.88
CA SER A 151 8.98 -12.13 0.15
C SER A 151 8.50 -11.53 1.47
N THR A 152 9.09 -10.40 1.88
CA THR A 152 8.68 -9.69 3.10
C THR A 152 7.25 -9.14 2.97
N MET A 153 6.90 -8.60 1.79
CA MET A 153 5.53 -8.12 1.51
C MET A 153 4.51 -9.26 1.55
N VAL A 154 4.81 -10.41 0.92
CA VAL A 154 3.92 -11.59 0.93
C VAL A 154 3.72 -12.11 2.35
N PHE A 155 4.78 -12.20 3.15
CA PHE A 155 4.66 -12.55 4.56
C PHE A 155 3.79 -11.54 5.32
N GLY A 156 3.99 -10.24 5.09
CA GLY A 156 3.20 -9.17 5.68
C GLY A 156 1.70 -9.27 5.35
N THR A 157 1.34 -9.66 4.12
CA THR A 157 -0.09 -9.79 3.73
C THR A 157 -0.86 -10.80 4.58
N SER A 158 -0.21 -11.83 5.08
CA SER A 158 -0.85 -12.81 5.97
C SER A 158 -1.11 -12.26 7.37
N LEU A 159 -0.30 -11.30 7.83
CA LEU A 159 -0.44 -10.68 9.15
C LEU A 159 -1.65 -9.73 9.21
N GLY A 160 -1.96 -9.04 8.13
CA GLY A 160 -3.05 -8.06 8.11
C GLY A 160 -4.39 -8.63 8.55
N PRO A 161 -4.94 -9.64 7.84
CA PRO A 161 -6.19 -10.28 8.25
C PRO A 161 -6.14 -10.92 9.65
N ALA A 162 -5.01 -11.51 10.02
CA ALA A 162 -4.85 -12.14 11.33
C ALA A 162 -4.93 -11.12 12.47
N ILE A 163 -4.24 -9.97 12.35
CA ILE A 163 -4.29 -8.91 13.35
C ILE A 163 -5.71 -8.32 13.44
N VAL A 164 -6.34 -8.05 12.30
CA VAL A 164 -7.72 -7.51 12.29
C VAL A 164 -8.70 -8.52 12.89
N GLY A 165 -8.60 -9.81 12.55
CA GLY A 165 -9.43 -10.85 13.15
C GLY A 165 -9.28 -10.90 14.67
N MET A 166 -8.05 -10.91 15.19
CA MET A 166 -7.80 -10.86 16.65
C MET A 166 -8.41 -9.62 17.31
N LEU A 167 -8.29 -8.45 16.69
CA LEU A 167 -8.87 -7.21 17.23
C LEU A 167 -10.41 -7.28 17.28
N LEU A 168 -11.03 -7.88 16.27
CA LEU A 168 -12.48 -8.12 16.26
C LEU A 168 -12.90 -9.11 17.35
N ASP A 169 -12.15 -10.19 17.54
CA ASP A 169 -12.39 -11.18 18.60
C ASP A 169 -12.25 -10.57 20.01
N PHE A 170 -11.38 -9.58 20.19
CA PHE A 170 -11.28 -8.80 21.42
C PHE A 170 -12.41 -7.74 21.57
N GLY A 171 -13.35 -7.68 20.65
CA GLY A 171 -14.52 -6.79 20.71
C GLY A 171 -14.26 -5.36 20.23
N HIS A 172 -13.15 -5.10 19.52
CA HIS A 172 -12.91 -3.78 18.93
C HIS A 172 -13.87 -3.54 17.76
N ASN A 173 -14.42 -2.33 17.68
CA ASN A 173 -15.27 -1.93 16.56
C ASN A 173 -14.42 -1.79 15.28
N TYR A 174 -14.91 -2.35 14.16
CA TYR A 174 -14.19 -2.32 12.89
C TYR A 174 -13.89 -0.90 12.37
N ASN A 175 -14.80 0.05 12.62
CA ASN A 175 -14.53 1.46 12.28
C ASN A 175 -13.31 2.01 13.03
N SER A 176 -13.12 1.63 14.30
CA SER A 176 -11.93 2.00 15.09
C SER A 176 -10.66 1.35 14.55
N ILE A 177 -10.76 0.12 14.04
CA ILE A 177 -9.65 -0.58 13.40
C ILE A 177 -9.25 0.15 12.11
N LEU A 178 -10.21 0.54 11.27
CA LEU A 178 -9.95 1.34 10.06
C LEU A 178 -9.30 2.69 10.37
N LEU A 179 -9.74 3.35 11.44
CA LEU A 179 -9.09 4.58 11.93
C LEU A 179 -7.66 4.34 12.40
N GLY A 180 -7.42 3.25 13.11
CA GLY A 180 -6.06 2.84 13.51
C GLY A 180 -5.14 2.62 12.30
N MET A 181 -5.63 1.93 11.27
CA MET A 181 -4.91 1.74 10.01
C MET A 181 -4.66 3.08 9.29
N CYS A 182 -5.63 3.99 9.29
CA CYS A 182 -5.48 5.33 8.74
C CYS A 182 -4.36 6.10 9.44
N ILE A 183 -4.35 6.13 10.77
CA ILE A 183 -3.32 6.82 11.56
C ILE A 183 -1.93 6.22 11.32
N LEU A 184 -1.82 4.89 11.31
CA LEU A 184 -0.55 4.20 11.03
C LEU A 184 -0.03 4.52 9.63
N ALA A 185 -0.91 4.57 8.61
CA ALA A 185 -0.52 4.95 7.27
C ALA A 185 -0.08 6.42 7.17
N MET A 186 -0.71 7.33 7.92
CA MET A 186 -0.27 8.73 8.02
C MET A 186 1.10 8.87 8.68
N ILE A 187 1.33 8.18 9.80
CA ILE A 187 2.62 8.21 10.51
C ILE A 187 3.73 7.70 9.59
N ALA A 188 3.50 6.57 8.93
CA ALA A 188 4.47 5.99 8.02
C ALA A 188 4.69 6.82 6.74
N SER A 189 3.78 7.72 6.41
CA SER A 189 3.95 8.69 5.31
C SER A 189 4.95 9.80 5.67
N ILE A 190 5.12 10.09 6.96
CA ILE A 190 5.94 11.21 7.44
C ILE A 190 7.34 10.73 7.89
N SER A 191 7.49 9.43 8.15
CA SER A 191 8.75 8.81 8.59
C SER A 191 9.67 8.46 7.41
#